data_c3b9e3b88382847570896d593dee508d
#
_entry.id   c3b9e3b88382847570896d593dee508d
#
_cell.length_a   1.000
_cell.length_b   1.000
_cell.length_c   1.000
_cell.angle_alpha   90.00
_cell.angle_beta   90.00
_cell.angle_gamma   90.00
#
_symmetry.space_group_name_H-M   'P 1'
#
loop_
_entity.id
_entity.type
_entity.pdbx_description
1 polymer ?
#
loop_
_entity_poly.entity_id
_entity_poly.type
_entity_poly.pdbx_seq_one_letter_code
_entity_poly.pdbx_strand_id
1 'polypeptide(L)'
;SITFLAKTRSTNYQHKGLDFDTEYCYQIASEDADGDEGPRSETLCGYVLPPPHLTLIEKKFMENTGNGMLDGRENGWAIFRIVNDGRSPARELKPWLKPEAGAMTPSLKIDSVETIPILAVGDTLQIEIAIYAKLKIESGDRNFFFMVQEFSGQDLEPEPISFPTLKVTPPNLVVTDFAINNEWGQHYVPRNEVATMTIRVQNLSVGLTDTASIKFTRDSSFITSDE
;
A
#
# COMPACT_ATOMS: atom_id res chain seq x y z
N SER A 1 -11.71 -17.14 -49.08
CA SER A 1 -10.89 -18.35 -49.24
C SER A 1 -10.51 -18.88 -47.85
N ILE A 2 -10.57 -20.20 -47.71
CA ILE A 2 -10.11 -20.87 -46.47
C ILE A 2 -8.63 -21.17 -46.66
N THR A 3 -7.81 -20.74 -45.71
CA THR A 3 -6.37 -20.97 -45.70
C THR A 3 -6.05 -21.99 -44.61
N PHE A 4 -5.29 -23.03 -44.98
CA PHE A 4 -4.79 -23.99 -43.99
C PHE A 4 -3.84 -23.29 -42.98
N LEU A 5 -4.10 -23.44 -41.70
CA LEU A 5 -3.33 -22.78 -40.63
C LEU A 5 -2.33 -23.72 -39.99
N ALA A 6 -2.78 -24.84 -39.47
CA ALA A 6 -1.91 -25.79 -38.74
C ALA A 6 -2.58 -27.15 -38.54
N LYS A 7 -1.75 -28.22 -38.35
CA LYS A 7 -2.16 -29.50 -37.81
C LYS A 7 -1.72 -29.60 -36.35
N THR A 8 -2.59 -30.12 -35.47
CA THR A 8 -2.28 -30.34 -34.06
C THR A 8 -2.87 -31.67 -33.60
N ARG A 9 -2.18 -32.32 -32.64
CA ARG A 9 -2.71 -33.46 -31.90
C ARG A 9 -3.18 -33.06 -30.50
N SER A 10 -3.03 -31.77 -30.17
CA SER A 10 -3.48 -31.20 -28.91
C SER A 10 -4.93 -30.71 -29.02
N THR A 11 -5.65 -30.71 -27.93
CA THR A 11 -6.99 -30.10 -27.82
C THR A 11 -6.92 -28.56 -27.78
N ASN A 12 -5.72 -27.99 -27.72
CA ASN A 12 -5.49 -26.57 -27.69
C ASN A 12 -4.55 -26.18 -28.84
N TYR A 13 -4.87 -25.08 -29.51
CA TYR A 13 -4.02 -24.44 -30.50
C TYR A 13 -4.00 -22.92 -30.24
N GLN A 14 -2.81 -22.31 -30.28
CA GLN A 14 -2.64 -20.89 -30.10
C GLN A 14 -2.15 -20.24 -31.40
N HIS A 15 -2.99 -19.43 -32.02
CA HIS A 15 -2.62 -18.58 -33.15
C HIS A 15 -2.02 -17.29 -32.65
N LYS A 16 -0.78 -16.99 -33.02
CA LYS A 16 -0.01 -15.80 -32.65
C LYS A 16 0.22 -14.87 -33.81
N GLY A 17 0.52 -13.60 -33.54
CA GLY A 17 0.81 -12.60 -34.56
C GLY A 17 -0.42 -12.15 -35.32
N LEU A 18 -1.57 -12.14 -34.68
CA LEU A 18 -2.82 -11.63 -35.25
C LEU A 18 -2.80 -10.10 -35.29
N ASP A 19 -3.30 -9.54 -36.36
CA ASP A 19 -3.46 -8.10 -36.51
C ASP A 19 -4.64 -7.61 -35.66
N PHE A 20 -4.47 -6.45 -35.04
CA PHE A 20 -5.55 -5.78 -34.33
C PHE A 20 -6.65 -5.29 -35.32
N ASP A 21 -7.82 -5.03 -34.81
CA ASP A 21 -9.00 -4.58 -35.54
C ASP A 21 -9.42 -5.53 -36.69
N THR A 22 -9.07 -6.83 -36.53
CA THR A 22 -9.32 -7.85 -37.55
C THR A 22 -10.16 -8.98 -36.97
N GLU A 23 -11.18 -9.39 -37.73
CA GLU A 23 -11.98 -10.57 -37.45
C GLU A 23 -11.30 -11.81 -38.03
N TYR A 24 -11.08 -12.81 -37.18
CA TYR A 24 -10.56 -14.12 -37.59
C TYR A 24 -11.62 -15.18 -37.36
N CYS A 25 -11.83 -15.98 -38.37
CA CYS A 25 -12.80 -17.07 -38.34
C CYS A 25 -12.09 -18.41 -38.49
N TYR A 26 -12.47 -19.39 -37.72
CA TYR A 26 -11.83 -20.71 -37.67
C TYR A 26 -12.85 -21.82 -37.90
N GLN A 27 -12.40 -22.87 -38.56
CA GLN A 27 -13.04 -24.19 -38.62
C GLN A 27 -11.99 -25.24 -38.30
N ILE A 28 -12.39 -26.35 -37.75
CA ILE A 28 -11.56 -27.52 -37.53
C ILE A 28 -12.14 -28.73 -38.26
N ALA A 29 -11.26 -29.60 -38.73
CA ALA A 29 -11.63 -30.89 -39.27
C ALA A 29 -10.70 -31.96 -38.65
N SER A 30 -11.18 -33.18 -38.53
CA SER A 30 -10.34 -34.33 -38.29
C SER A 30 -9.64 -34.78 -39.56
N GLU A 31 -8.47 -35.38 -39.40
CA GLU A 31 -7.76 -36.05 -40.51
C GLU A 31 -7.42 -37.46 -40.05
N ASP A 32 -7.66 -38.45 -40.87
CA ASP A 32 -7.35 -39.85 -40.58
C ASP A 32 -5.88 -40.21 -40.90
N ALA A 33 -5.54 -41.48 -40.74
CA ALA A 33 -4.16 -41.97 -40.95
C ALA A 33 -3.73 -41.93 -42.43
N ASP A 34 -4.69 -41.94 -43.37
CA ASP A 34 -4.47 -41.92 -44.79
C ASP A 34 -4.41 -40.49 -45.35
N GLY A 35 -4.72 -39.50 -44.50
CA GLY A 35 -4.70 -38.07 -44.83
C GLY A 35 -6.03 -37.53 -45.32
N ASP A 36 -7.10 -38.30 -45.20
CA ASP A 36 -8.43 -37.89 -45.60
C ASP A 36 -9.07 -36.97 -44.57
N GLU A 37 -9.57 -35.81 -45.02
CA GLU A 37 -10.19 -34.80 -44.13
C GLU A 37 -11.68 -35.14 -43.91
N GLY A 38 -12.05 -35.22 -42.63
CA GLY A 38 -13.44 -35.36 -42.19
C GLY A 38 -14.26 -34.07 -42.37
N PRO A 39 -15.54 -34.10 -41.97
CA PRO A 39 -16.39 -32.91 -42.09
C PRO A 39 -15.85 -31.78 -41.18
N ARG A 40 -15.93 -30.56 -41.69
CA ARG A 40 -15.54 -29.37 -40.97
C ARG A 40 -16.58 -28.98 -39.89
N SER A 41 -16.11 -28.42 -38.80
CA SER A 41 -16.97 -27.81 -37.80
C SER A 41 -17.71 -26.57 -38.35
N GLU A 42 -18.67 -26.09 -37.57
CA GLU A 42 -19.21 -24.75 -37.76
C GLU A 42 -18.08 -23.71 -37.68
N THR A 43 -18.27 -22.58 -38.37
CA THR A 43 -17.34 -21.47 -38.33
C THR A 43 -17.52 -20.70 -37.02
N LEU A 44 -16.43 -20.52 -36.27
CA LEU A 44 -16.36 -19.62 -35.11
C LEU A 44 -15.47 -18.44 -35.44
N CYS A 45 -16.00 -17.23 -35.22
CA CYS A 45 -15.28 -15.99 -35.46
C CYS A 45 -14.99 -15.24 -34.18
N GLY A 46 -13.85 -14.57 -34.12
CA GLY A 46 -13.46 -13.68 -33.04
C GLY A 46 -12.77 -12.44 -33.59
N TYR A 47 -12.96 -11.33 -32.89
CA TYR A 47 -12.36 -10.05 -33.24
C TYR A 47 -11.16 -9.75 -32.35
N VAL A 48 -10.02 -9.37 -32.93
CA VAL A 48 -8.81 -9.02 -32.21
C VAL A 48 -8.82 -7.53 -31.89
N LEU A 49 -9.08 -7.19 -30.64
CA LEU A 49 -9.06 -5.80 -30.20
C LEU A 49 -7.63 -5.34 -29.89
N PRO A 50 -7.30 -4.05 -30.13
CA PRO A 50 -6.10 -3.44 -29.59
C PRO A 50 -6.04 -3.60 -28.06
N PRO A 51 -4.84 -3.60 -27.46
CA PRO A 51 -4.66 -3.81 -26.02
C PRO A 51 -5.31 -2.69 -25.20
N PRO A 52 -5.43 -2.87 -23.86
CA PRO A 52 -5.75 -1.78 -22.94
C PRO A 52 -4.65 -0.72 -22.97
N HIS A 53 -5.02 0.50 -22.62
CA HIS A 53 -4.09 1.60 -22.40
C HIS A 53 -4.47 2.32 -21.12
N LEU A 54 -3.52 2.45 -20.21
CA LEU A 54 -3.75 3.07 -18.92
C LEU A 54 -3.16 4.47 -18.92
N THR A 55 -3.97 5.46 -18.53
CA THR A 55 -3.55 6.85 -18.40
C THR A 55 -3.83 7.36 -16.99
N LEU A 56 -2.84 8.01 -16.36
CA LEU A 56 -3.03 8.71 -15.11
C LEU A 56 -3.69 10.06 -15.37
N ILE A 57 -4.83 10.32 -14.72
CA ILE A 57 -5.58 11.57 -14.87
C ILE A 57 -5.52 12.48 -13.64
N GLU A 58 -5.20 11.92 -12.47
CA GLU A 58 -5.03 12.70 -11.24
C GLU A 58 -4.06 12.01 -10.29
N LYS A 59 -3.22 12.80 -9.62
CA LYS A 59 -2.40 12.36 -8.49
C LYS A 59 -2.37 13.44 -7.41
N LYS A 60 -2.48 13.03 -6.16
CA LYS A 60 -2.38 13.92 -5.01
C LYS A 60 -1.86 13.17 -3.78
N PHE A 61 -1.26 13.91 -2.87
CA PHE A 61 -0.94 13.45 -1.54
C PHE A 61 -1.83 14.18 -0.52
N MET A 62 -2.27 13.46 0.51
CA MET A 62 -3.04 13.99 1.64
C MET A 62 -2.49 13.38 2.93
N GLU A 63 -2.62 14.10 4.02
CA GLU A 63 -2.25 13.64 5.37
C GLU A 63 -3.29 14.11 6.40
N ASN A 64 -3.21 13.60 7.63
CA ASN A 64 -4.24 13.80 8.65
C ASN A 64 -4.34 15.22 9.20
N THR A 65 -3.22 15.94 9.30
CA THR A 65 -3.17 17.25 9.99
C THR A 65 -3.50 18.42 9.09
N GLY A 66 -3.43 18.23 7.75
CA GLY A 66 -3.70 19.26 6.75
C GLY A 66 -2.59 20.31 6.63
N ASN A 67 -1.38 20.02 7.15
CA ASN A 67 -0.22 20.92 7.04
C ASN A 67 0.59 20.72 5.75
N GLY A 68 0.23 19.72 4.94
CA GLY A 68 0.89 19.37 3.67
C GLY A 68 2.18 18.57 3.84
N MET A 69 2.54 18.13 5.04
CA MET A 69 3.72 17.34 5.36
C MET A 69 3.37 16.10 6.14
N LEU A 70 4.03 14.99 5.88
CA LEU A 70 3.83 13.76 6.65
C LEU A 70 4.75 13.75 7.87
N ASP A 71 4.16 14.00 9.02
CA ASP A 71 4.86 14.10 10.29
C ASP A 71 5.15 12.71 10.90
N GLY A 72 6.10 12.63 11.81
CA GLY A 72 6.35 11.38 12.55
C GLY A 72 5.12 10.92 13.34
N ARG A 73 4.71 9.64 13.19
CA ARG A 73 3.49 8.98 13.71
C ARG A 73 2.20 9.37 13.00
N GLU A 74 2.28 9.93 11.82
CA GLU A 74 1.13 10.34 11.05
C GLU A 74 0.81 9.37 9.92
N ASN A 75 -0.48 9.35 9.53
CA ASN A 75 -0.97 8.68 8.32
C ASN A 75 -1.14 9.69 7.20
N GLY A 76 -0.75 9.25 6.00
CA GLY A 76 -1.00 9.95 4.75
C GLY A 76 -1.49 8.98 3.69
N TRP A 77 -1.96 9.53 2.58
CA TRP A 77 -2.48 8.78 1.43
C TRP A 77 -1.96 9.37 0.14
N ALA A 78 -1.35 8.54 -0.67
CA ALA A 78 -1.10 8.84 -2.07
C ALA A 78 -2.32 8.37 -2.87
N ILE A 79 -2.99 9.30 -3.53
CA ILE A 79 -4.26 9.06 -4.24
C ILE A 79 -4.02 9.29 -5.72
N PHE A 80 -4.42 8.32 -6.51
CA PHE A 80 -4.26 8.30 -7.96
C PHE A 80 -5.60 8.01 -8.61
N ARG A 81 -5.88 8.63 -9.74
CA ARG A 81 -7.00 8.27 -10.58
C ARG A 81 -6.51 7.96 -11.97
N ILE A 82 -6.78 6.73 -12.43
CA ILE A 82 -6.41 6.23 -13.73
C ILE A 82 -7.65 5.99 -14.59
N VAL A 83 -7.49 6.01 -15.89
CA VAL A 83 -8.50 5.64 -16.87
C VAL A 83 -7.94 4.57 -17.80
N ASN A 84 -8.78 3.64 -18.23
CA ASN A 84 -8.48 2.77 -19.37
C ASN A 84 -9.05 3.41 -20.64
N ASP A 85 -8.23 4.15 -21.36
CA ASP A 85 -8.60 4.78 -22.64
C ASP A 85 -8.20 3.94 -23.86
N GLY A 86 -7.81 2.67 -23.62
CA GLY A 86 -7.56 1.67 -24.65
C GLY A 86 -8.85 1.11 -25.25
N ARG A 87 -8.71 -0.01 -26.00
CA ARG A 87 -9.83 -0.65 -26.69
C ARG A 87 -10.17 -2.04 -26.16
N SER A 88 -9.43 -2.52 -25.17
CA SER A 88 -9.69 -3.76 -24.45
C SER A 88 -9.75 -3.50 -22.94
N PRO A 89 -10.48 -4.30 -22.16
CA PRO A 89 -10.45 -4.21 -20.71
C PRO A 89 -9.06 -4.51 -20.17
N ALA A 90 -8.57 -3.67 -19.26
CA ALA A 90 -7.35 -3.94 -18.49
C ALA A 90 -7.66 -4.95 -17.37
N ARG A 91 -6.75 -5.88 -17.10
CA ARG A 91 -6.98 -7.02 -16.20
C ARG A 91 -5.86 -7.17 -15.16
N GLU A 92 -6.23 -7.69 -13.99
CA GLU A 92 -5.32 -8.01 -12.90
C GLU A 92 -4.34 -6.86 -12.59
N LEU A 93 -4.88 -5.65 -12.48
CA LEU A 93 -4.08 -4.47 -12.19
C LEU A 93 -3.47 -4.57 -10.78
N LYS A 94 -2.16 -4.40 -10.69
CA LYS A 94 -1.40 -4.43 -9.43
C LYS A 94 -0.74 -3.07 -9.24
N PRO A 95 -1.34 -2.17 -8.46
CA PRO A 95 -0.76 -0.86 -8.16
C PRO A 95 0.19 -0.93 -6.97
N TRP A 96 1.29 -0.17 -7.03
CA TRP A 96 2.22 0.02 -5.90
C TRP A 96 3.02 1.32 -6.02
N LEU A 97 3.66 1.72 -4.91
CA LEU A 97 4.65 2.78 -4.90
C LEU A 97 6.06 2.17 -4.90
N LYS A 98 6.86 2.54 -5.90
CA LYS A 98 8.27 2.20 -5.99
C LYS A 98 9.10 3.38 -5.52
N PRO A 99 9.94 3.24 -4.47
CA PRO A 99 10.85 4.30 -4.07
C PRO A 99 11.82 4.66 -5.20
N GLU A 100 12.12 5.94 -5.36
CA GLU A 100 13.24 6.36 -6.18
C GLU A 100 14.55 5.81 -5.59
N ALA A 101 15.56 5.59 -6.43
CA ALA A 101 16.84 5.01 -5.99
C ALA A 101 17.46 5.83 -4.84
N GLY A 102 17.71 5.18 -3.71
CA GLY A 102 18.21 5.83 -2.49
C GLY A 102 17.13 6.39 -1.55
N ALA A 103 15.86 6.39 -1.96
CA ALA A 103 14.74 6.92 -1.17
C ALA A 103 14.11 5.91 -0.19
N MET A 104 14.65 4.70 -0.07
CA MET A 104 14.17 3.70 0.90
C MET A 104 14.35 4.22 2.32
N THR A 105 13.27 4.65 2.91
CA THR A 105 13.27 5.01 4.33
C THR A 105 12.62 3.91 5.15
N PRO A 106 13.38 3.23 6.03
CA PRO A 106 12.81 2.26 6.97
C PRO A 106 11.79 2.89 7.93
N SER A 107 11.69 4.22 7.87
CA SER A 107 10.77 5.02 8.67
C SER A 107 9.38 5.21 8.05
N LEU A 108 9.15 4.75 6.83
CA LEU A 108 7.83 4.70 6.20
C LEU A 108 7.30 3.26 6.21
N LYS A 109 6.01 3.11 6.42
CA LYS A 109 5.25 1.91 6.14
C LYS A 109 4.28 2.26 5.02
N ILE A 110 4.37 1.57 3.90
CA ILE A 110 3.48 1.74 2.75
C ILE A 110 2.65 0.48 2.65
N ASP A 111 1.33 0.64 2.64
CA ASP A 111 0.44 -0.50 2.56
C ASP A 111 0.34 -0.99 1.10
N SER A 112 0.13 -2.30 0.96
CA SER A 112 -0.15 -2.91 -0.34
C SER A 112 -1.59 -2.69 -0.74
N VAL A 113 -1.83 -2.52 -2.04
CA VAL A 113 -3.17 -2.49 -2.63
C VAL A 113 -3.49 -3.88 -3.18
N GLU A 114 -4.72 -4.32 -3.03
CA GLU A 114 -5.19 -5.57 -3.61
C GLU A 114 -5.21 -5.49 -5.14
N THR A 115 -5.07 -6.66 -5.78
CA THR A 115 -5.19 -6.77 -7.23
C THR A 115 -6.60 -6.40 -7.68
N ILE A 116 -6.70 -5.49 -8.63
CA ILE A 116 -7.98 -5.06 -9.23
C ILE A 116 -8.26 -5.97 -10.41
N PRO A 117 -9.37 -6.73 -10.40
CA PRO A 117 -9.59 -7.79 -11.38
C PRO A 117 -9.73 -7.27 -12.81
N ILE A 118 -10.44 -6.15 -12.99
CA ILE A 118 -10.76 -5.59 -14.30
C ILE A 118 -11.04 -4.09 -14.22
N LEU A 119 -10.60 -3.35 -15.24
CA LEU A 119 -11.01 -1.97 -15.53
C LEU A 119 -11.51 -1.92 -16.97
N ALA A 120 -12.81 -1.69 -17.15
CA ALA A 120 -13.41 -1.67 -18.48
C ALA A 120 -12.93 -0.47 -19.30
N VAL A 121 -13.14 -0.54 -20.62
CA VAL A 121 -12.82 0.55 -21.54
C VAL A 121 -13.62 1.80 -21.19
N GLY A 122 -12.94 2.93 -21.05
CA GLY A 122 -13.52 4.21 -20.69
C GLY A 122 -13.78 4.41 -19.19
N ASP A 123 -13.66 3.36 -18.38
CA ASP A 123 -13.84 3.46 -16.94
C ASP A 123 -12.64 4.12 -16.24
N THR A 124 -12.95 4.79 -15.16
CA THR A 124 -11.94 5.39 -14.26
C THR A 124 -11.91 4.65 -12.92
N LEU A 125 -10.72 4.60 -12.32
CA LEU A 125 -10.50 3.96 -11.02
C LEU A 125 -9.69 4.88 -10.12
N GLN A 126 -10.16 5.08 -8.89
CA GLN A 126 -9.37 5.72 -7.84
C GLN A 126 -8.62 4.67 -7.03
N ILE A 127 -7.34 4.89 -6.82
CA ILE A 127 -6.43 4.04 -6.07
C ILE A 127 -5.86 4.85 -4.93
N GLU A 128 -5.99 4.35 -3.71
CA GLU A 128 -5.48 4.98 -2.49
C GLU A 128 -4.43 4.07 -1.86
N ILE A 129 -3.23 4.60 -1.66
CA ILE A 129 -2.13 3.89 -1.02
C ILE A 129 -1.84 4.56 0.31
N ALA A 130 -2.14 3.87 1.41
CA ALA A 130 -1.89 4.39 2.74
C ALA A 130 -0.40 4.35 3.06
N ILE A 131 0.08 5.42 3.71
CA ILE A 131 1.47 5.62 4.09
C ILE A 131 1.49 6.05 5.55
N TYR A 132 2.25 5.35 6.38
CA TYR A 132 2.44 5.70 7.78
C TYR A 132 3.90 6.10 8.03
N ALA A 133 4.11 7.27 8.60
CA ALA A 133 5.41 7.73 9.04
C ALA A 133 5.70 7.29 10.47
N LYS A 134 6.80 6.55 10.66
CA LYS A 134 7.27 6.21 12.02
C LYS A 134 7.84 7.45 12.70
N LEU A 135 7.88 7.44 14.04
CA LEU A 135 8.38 8.56 14.86
C LEU A 135 9.75 9.10 14.41
N LYS A 136 10.65 8.20 13.97
CA LYS A 136 12.03 8.54 13.60
C LYS A 136 12.17 8.95 12.13
N ILE A 137 11.11 9.42 11.50
CA ILE A 137 11.23 9.94 10.14
C ILE A 137 12.08 11.23 10.14
N GLU A 138 12.97 11.35 9.18
CA GLU A 138 13.74 12.57 8.98
C GLU A 138 12.98 13.53 8.06
N SER A 139 13.18 14.85 8.24
CA SER A 139 12.60 15.86 7.36
C SER A 139 13.20 15.79 5.96
N GLY A 140 12.39 16.06 4.96
CA GLY A 140 12.81 16.12 3.56
C GLY A 140 11.80 15.49 2.61
N ASP A 141 12.00 15.68 1.33
CA ASP A 141 11.13 15.14 0.30
C ASP A 141 11.31 13.62 0.14
N ARG A 142 10.20 12.93 -0.09
CA ARG A 142 10.16 11.50 -0.37
C ARG A 142 9.62 11.29 -1.77
N ASN A 143 10.47 10.75 -2.62
CA ASN A 143 10.18 10.56 -4.03
C ASN A 143 9.86 9.10 -4.31
N PHE A 144 8.78 8.89 -5.03
CA PHE A 144 8.32 7.57 -5.46
C PHE A 144 7.85 7.63 -6.91
N PHE A 145 7.76 6.45 -7.52
CA PHE A 145 7.02 6.24 -8.75
C PHE A 145 5.76 5.43 -8.43
N PHE A 146 4.62 5.93 -8.86
CA PHE A 146 3.40 5.14 -8.91
C PHE A 146 3.47 4.23 -10.12
N MET A 147 3.25 2.95 -9.88
CA MET A 147 3.33 1.87 -10.84
C MET A 147 2.03 1.09 -10.84
N VAL A 148 1.59 0.67 -12.02
CA VAL A 148 0.48 -0.29 -12.17
C VAL A 148 0.90 -1.32 -13.21
N GLN A 149 1.07 -2.57 -12.76
CA GLN A 149 1.28 -3.69 -13.66
C GLN A 149 -0.05 -4.19 -14.19
N GLU A 150 -0.13 -4.46 -15.50
CA GLU A 150 -1.29 -5.02 -16.18
C GLU A 150 -0.96 -6.42 -16.72
N PHE A 151 -1.94 -7.32 -16.74
CA PHE A 151 -1.77 -8.74 -17.09
C PHE A 151 -1.10 -8.98 -18.45
N SER A 152 -1.45 -8.20 -19.45
CA SER A 152 -0.90 -8.35 -20.82
C SER A 152 0.43 -7.62 -21.04
N GLY A 153 0.96 -6.96 -19.99
CA GLY A 153 2.19 -6.17 -20.07
C GLY A 153 1.99 -4.76 -20.62
N GLN A 154 0.75 -4.28 -20.67
CA GLN A 154 0.41 -2.89 -20.98
C GLN A 154 0.35 -2.08 -19.69
N ASP A 155 1.48 -2.01 -19.00
CA ASP A 155 1.63 -1.36 -17.72
C ASP A 155 1.44 0.16 -17.84
N LEU A 156 0.99 0.80 -16.74
CA LEU A 156 1.03 2.26 -16.68
C LEU A 156 2.49 2.73 -16.72
N GLU A 157 2.78 3.75 -17.52
CA GLU A 157 4.08 4.42 -17.47
C GLU A 157 4.35 4.92 -16.06
N PRO A 158 5.59 4.77 -15.55
CA PRO A 158 5.94 5.15 -14.19
C PRO A 158 5.67 6.63 -13.91
N GLU A 159 4.79 6.93 -12.96
CA GLU A 159 4.38 8.29 -12.64
C GLU A 159 5.02 8.80 -11.34
N PRO A 160 5.84 9.87 -11.38
CA PRO A 160 6.50 10.39 -10.20
C PRO A 160 5.49 11.04 -9.24
N ILE A 161 5.68 10.79 -7.95
CA ILE A 161 5.00 11.50 -6.87
C ILE A 161 6.02 11.83 -5.78
N SER A 162 5.91 13.03 -5.22
CA SER A 162 6.73 13.48 -4.10
C SER A 162 5.85 14.06 -3.01
N PHE A 163 6.25 13.84 -1.77
CA PHE A 163 5.63 14.47 -0.60
C PHE A 163 6.69 14.79 0.45
N PRO A 164 6.58 15.93 1.14
CA PRO A 164 7.49 16.29 2.21
C PRO A 164 7.18 15.53 3.48
N THR A 165 8.21 15.26 4.26
CA THR A 165 8.11 14.69 5.61
C THR A 165 8.72 15.63 6.63
N LEU A 166 8.20 15.62 7.85
CA LEU A 166 8.70 16.42 8.95
C LEU A 166 9.09 15.56 10.15
N LYS A 167 10.30 15.76 10.64
CA LYS A 167 10.78 15.13 11.86
C LYS A 167 10.12 15.78 13.07
N VAL A 168 9.42 14.98 13.87
CA VAL A 168 8.87 15.45 15.16
C VAL A 168 9.87 15.21 16.28
N THR A 169 10.00 16.18 17.15
CA THR A 169 10.75 16.03 18.40
C THR A 169 9.89 15.28 19.40
N PRO A 170 10.29 14.09 19.87
CA PRO A 170 9.50 13.36 20.86
C PRO A 170 9.47 14.14 22.20
N PRO A 171 8.41 14.00 22.98
CA PRO A 171 8.37 14.53 24.33
C PRO A 171 9.46 13.88 25.20
N ASN A 172 10.08 14.68 26.04
CA ASN A 172 11.06 14.24 27.04
C ASN A 172 10.50 14.49 28.44
N LEU A 173 9.82 13.50 29.00
CA LEU A 173 9.20 13.61 30.31
C LEU A 173 10.18 13.21 31.41
N VAL A 174 10.33 14.07 32.39
CA VAL A 174 11.12 13.82 33.58
C VAL A 174 10.27 14.02 34.85
N VAL A 175 10.51 13.22 35.86
CA VAL A 175 9.94 13.43 37.18
C VAL A 175 10.76 14.50 37.86
N THR A 176 10.16 15.63 38.17
CA THR A 176 10.83 16.77 38.79
C THR A 176 10.61 16.82 40.31
N ASP A 177 9.55 16.19 40.74
CA ASP A 177 9.22 16.16 42.18
C ASP A 177 8.34 14.94 42.48
N PHE A 178 8.45 14.48 43.71
CA PHE A 178 7.71 13.32 44.17
C PHE A 178 7.47 13.49 45.69
N ALA A 179 6.24 13.32 46.14
CA ALA A 179 5.86 13.38 47.53
C ALA A 179 4.90 12.23 47.90
N ILE A 180 5.10 11.65 49.04
CA ILE A 180 4.12 10.74 49.65
C ILE A 180 3.61 11.46 50.92
N ASN A 181 2.29 11.59 51.01
CA ASN A 181 1.63 12.19 52.17
C ASN A 181 0.55 11.22 52.65
N ASN A 182 0.58 10.94 53.93
CA ASN A 182 -0.52 10.30 54.64
C ASN A 182 -1.47 11.36 55.21
N GLU A 183 -2.55 10.93 55.85
CA GLU A 183 -3.54 11.81 56.50
C GLU A 183 -2.94 12.72 57.59
N TRP A 184 -1.77 12.39 58.07
CA TRP A 184 -1.06 13.13 59.14
C TRP A 184 0.06 14.04 58.61
N GLY A 185 0.20 14.16 57.27
CA GLY A 185 1.25 14.97 56.65
C GLY A 185 2.66 14.39 56.78
N GLN A 186 2.81 13.13 57.06
CA GLN A 186 4.09 12.44 57.20
C GLN A 186 4.57 11.89 55.88
N HIS A 187 5.89 11.82 55.70
CA HIS A 187 6.52 11.32 54.46
C HIS A 187 6.75 9.79 54.43
N TYR A 188 6.11 9.08 55.34
CA TYR A 188 6.11 7.62 55.38
C TYR A 188 4.68 7.09 55.49
N VAL A 189 4.47 5.86 55.10
CA VAL A 189 3.15 5.21 55.12
C VAL A 189 3.22 4.09 56.15
N PRO A 190 2.50 4.21 57.29
CA PRO A 190 2.38 3.11 58.25
C PRO A 190 1.72 1.88 57.59
N ARG A 191 1.96 0.73 58.21
CA ARG A 191 1.36 -0.53 57.74
C ARG A 191 -0.16 -0.45 57.82
N ASN A 192 -0.83 -0.83 56.70
CA ASN A 192 -2.30 -0.79 56.53
C ASN A 192 -2.93 0.61 56.45
N GLU A 193 -2.16 1.64 56.19
CA GLU A 193 -2.68 2.98 55.91
C GLU A 193 -2.67 3.30 54.41
N VAL A 194 -3.53 4.22 54.03
CA VAL A 194 -3.59 4.75 52.66
C VAL A 194 -2.81 6.07 52.61
N ALA A 195 -1.98 6.21 51.61
CA ALA A 195 -1.28 7.47 51.38
C ALA A 195 -1.49 7.95 49.94
N THR A 196 -1.45 9.26 49.76
CA THR A 196 -1.48 9.87 48.47
C THR A 196 -0.07 10.09 47.93
N MET A 197 0.22 9.53 46.77
CA MET A 197 1.46 9.82 46.07
C MET A 197 1.22 10.93 45.04
N THR A 198 1.96 12.00 45.13
CA THR A 198 1.97 13.08 44.14
C THR A 198 3.26 13.03 43.39
N ILE A 199 3.15 12.96 42.04
CA ILE A 199 4.28 12.97 41.12
C ILE A 199 4.14 14.19 40.22
N ARG A 200 5.15 15.04 40.21
CA ARG A 200 5.23 16.16 39.29
C ARG A 200 6.09 15.76 38.11
N VAL A 201 5.52 15.85 36.90
CA VAL A 201 6.19 15.53 35.66
C VAL A 201 6.33 16.80 34.84
N GLN A 202 7.51 17.01 34.27
CA GLN A 202 7.78 18.09 33.36
C GLN A 202 8.26 17.56 32.01
N ASN A 203 7.75 18.13 30.92
CA ASN A 203 8.28 17.89 29.58
C ASN A 203 9.42 18.89 29.31
N LEU A 204 10.64 18.37 29.16
CA LEU A 204 11.84 19.18 28.88
C LEU A 204 12.08 19.41 27.37
N SER A 205 11.26 18.84 26.50
CA SER A 205 11.36 19.07 25.06
C SER A 205 10.20 19.89 24.54
N VAL A 206 10.31 20.33 23.28
CA VAL A 206 9.24 21.03 22.56
C VAL A 206 8.17 20.06 21.99
N GLY A 207 8.45 18.74 22.02
CA GLY A 207 7.51 17.73 21.55
C GLY A 207 6.27 17.66 22.42
N LEU A 208 5.10 17.59 21.79
CA LEU A 208 3.82 17.44 22.49
C LEU A 208 3.61 16.00 22.97
N THR A 209 2.83 15.85 24.03
CA THR A 209 2.40 14.55 24.54
C THR A 209 0.89 14.55 24.73
N ASP A 210 0.21 13.58 24.10
CA ASP A 210 -1.23 13.40 24.26
C ASP A 210 -1.54 12.54 25.49
N THR A 211 -0.73 11.54 25.73
CA THR A 211 -0.87 10.58 26.81
C THR A 211 0.48 10.26 27.45
N ALA A 212 0.51 10.18 28.76
CA ALA A 212 1.64 9.64 29.51
C ALA A 212 1.18 8.48 30.38
N SER A 213 1.94 7.39 30.40
CA SER A 213 1.72 6.28 31.33
C SER A 213 2.77 6.29 32.42
N ILE A 214 2.32 6.11 33.65
CA ILE A 214 3.21 5.97 34.85
C ILE A 214 3.23 4.50 35.23
N LYS A 215 4.42 3.91 35.27
CA LYS A 215 4.62 2.54 35.72
C LYS A 215 5.40 2.55 37.00
N PHE A 216 4.83 1.93 38.03
CA PHE A 216 5.50 1.69 39.28
C PHE A 216 6.16 0.31 39.27
N THR A 217 7.43 0.27 39.63
CA THR A 217 8.15 -0.99 39.86
C THR A 217 8.54 -1.03 41.32
N ARG A 218 8.27 -2.16 41.97
CA ARG A 218 8.73 -2.44 43.32
C ARG A 218 10.14 -3.03 43.23
N ASP A 219 11.08 -2.41 43.91
CA ASP A 219 12.39 -3.04 44.15
C ASP A 219 12.28 -3.95 45.39
N SER A 220 12.44 -5.23 45.17
CA SER A 220 12.38 -6.24 46.24
C SER A 220 13.54 -6.16 47.25
N SER A 221 14.59 -5.41 46.94
CA SER A 221 15.74 -5.22 47.80
C SER A 221 15.44 -4.36 49.05
N PHE A 222 14.31 -3.64 49.07
CA PHE A 222 13.88 -2.81 50.20
C PHE A 222 12.81 -3.46 51.08
N ILE A 223 12.59 -4.75 50.97
CA ILE A 223 11.74 -5.46 51.91
C ILE A 223 12.65 -5.94 53.03
N THR A 224 12.86 -5.12 54.04
CA THR A 224 13.21 -5.65 55.37
C THR A 224 11.95 -6.31 55.92
N SER A 225 11.96 -7.62 56.00
CA SER A 225 11.04 -8.35 56.86
C SER A 225 11.48 -8.10 58.28
N ASP A 226 10.92 -7.09 58.90
CA ASP A 226 10.94 -7.05 60.36
C ASP A 226 9.85 -8.02 60.82
N GLU A 227 10.28 -9.06 61.48
CA GLU A 227 9.46 -10.03 62.21
C GLU A 227 8.61 -9.34 63.28
#